data_69fdcd1065c7f09ee3f0f755b86b32a0
#
_entry.id   69fdcd1065c7f09ee3f0f755b86b32a0
#
_cell.length_a   1.000
_cell.length_b   1.000
_cell.length_c   1.000
_cell.angle_alpha   90.00
_cell.angle_beta   90.00
_cell.angle_gamma   90.00
#
_symmetry.space_group_name_H-M   'P 1'
#
loop_
_entity.id
_entity.type
_entity.pdbx_description
1 polymer ?
#
loop_
_entity_poly.entity_id
_entity_poly.type
_entity_poly.pdbx_seq_one_letter_code
_entity_poly.pdbx_strand_id
1 'polypeptide(L)'
;MPKILIYTANLCPYCTMAKRLLDKKGLSYEEQNIDAKPGLRQKMMQKTQRRTVPQIYIGDFHVGGFDDLYALERKNELDALLVT
;
A
#
# COMPACT_ATOMS: atom_id res chain seq x y z
N MET A 1 -2.28 15.31 6.63
CA MET A 1 -1.51 14.14 6.19
C MET A 1 -2.12 13.55 4.93
N PRO A 2 -1.30 13.11 3.98
CA PRO A 2 -1.84 12.43 2.80
C PRO A 2 -2.53 11.13 3.20
N LYS A 3 -3.53 10.78 2.43
CA LYS A 3 -4.28 9.53 2.64
C LYS A 3 -3.44 8.35 2.16
N ILE A 4 -3.44 7.28 2.94
CA ILE A 4 -2.75 6.05 2.56
C ILE A 4 -3.80 5.07 2.03
N LEU A 5 -3.53 4.50 0.86
CA LEU A 5 -4.37 3.48 0.25
C LEU A 5 -3.52 2.24 -0.01
N ILE A 6 -4.04 1.07 0.36
CA ILE A 6 -3.35 -0.18 0.11
C ILE A 6 -4.31 -1.16 -0.56
N TYR A 7 -3.88 -1.70 -1.71
CA TYR A 7 -4.57 -2.81 -2.36
C TYR A 7 -3.99 -4.12 -1.82
N THR A 8 -4.87 -5.02 -1.42
CA THR A 8 -4.50 -6.30 -0.83
C THR A 8 -5.26 -7.45 -1.49
N ALA A 9 -4.93 -8.68 -1.11
CA ALA A 9 -5.66 -9.87 -1.51
C ALA A 9 -5.72 -10.82 -0.32
N ASN A 10 -6.58 -11.83 -0.43
CA ASN A 10 -6.64 -12.89 0.56
C ASN A 10 -5.35 -13.71 0.50
N LEU A 11 -4.95 -14.27 1.63
CA LEU A 11 -3.78 -15.15 1.72
C LEU A 11 -2.51 -14.52 1.13
N CYS A 12 -2.28 -13.26 1.47
CA CYS A 12 -1.14 -12.51 0.98
C CYS A 12 -0.22 -12.13 2.15
N PRO A 13 0.88 -12.87 2.35
CA PRO A 13 1.79 -12.57 3.46
C PRO A 13 2.42 -11.19 3.38
N TYR A 14 2.79 -10.75 2.18
CA TYR A 14 3.38 -9.42 2.01
C TYR A 14 2.36 -8.31 2.29
N CYS A 15 1.08 -8.55 2.00
CA CYS A 15 0.02 -7.62 2.36
C CYS A 15 -0.08 -7.49 3.88
N THR A 16 -0.01 -8.61 4.58
CA THR A 16 -0.02 -8.62 6.05
C THR A 16 1.18 -7.86 6.61
N MET A 17 2.36 -8.09 6.03
CA MET A 17 3.57 -7.40 6.47
C MET A 17 3.47 -5.90 6.26
N ALA A 18 2.94 -5.48 5.13
CA ALA A 18 2.76 -4.06 4.84
C ALA A 18 1.80 -3.41 5.84
N LYS A 19 0.67 -4.06 6.11
CA LYS A 19 -0.29 -3.54 7.08
C LYS A 19 0.31 -3.47 8.47
N ARG A 20 1.08 -4.46 8.88
CA ARG A 20 1.76 -4.45 10.18
C ARG A 20 2.72 -3.28 10.30
N LEU A 21 3.46 -2.98 9.24
CA LEU A 21 4.37 -1.85 9.26
C LEU A 21 3.61 -0.54 9.46
N LEU A 22 2.52 -0.35 8.72
CA LEU A 22 1.69 0.84 8.86
C LEU A 22 1.08 0.93 10.25
N ASP A 23 0.58 -0.19 10.78
CA ASP A 23 0.00 -0.24 12.12
C ASP A 23 1.03 0.09 13.19
N LYS A 24 2.23 -0.46 13.06
CA LYS A 24 3.32 -0.21 14.01
C LYS A 24 3.68 1.27 14.07
N LYS A 25 3.57 1.96 12.94
CA LYS A 25 3.84 3.39 12.89
C LYS A 25 2.64 4.24 13.29
N GLY A 26 1.53 3.61 13.66
CA GLY A 26 0.33 4.33 14.06
C GLY A 26 -0.39 5.04 12.93
N LEU A 27 -0.21 4.57 11.71
CA LEU A 27 -0.78 5.19 10.53
C LEU A 27 -2.11 4.54 10.14
N SER A 28 -3.09 5.38 9.84
CA SER A 28 -4.38 4.93 9.30
C SER A 28 -4.27 4.77 7.80
N TYR A 29 -5.00 3.80 7.26
CA TYR A 29 -5.00 3.55 5.82
C TYR A 29 -6.34 3.01 5.38
N GLU A 30 -6.64 3.19 4.10
CA GLU A 30 -7.80 2.57 3.48
C GLU A 30 -7.33 1.29 2.78
N GLU A 31 -8.00 0.19 3.06
CA GLU A 31 -7.68 -1.09 2.43
C GLU A 31 -8.71 -1.43 1.37
N GLN A 32 -8.22 -1.80 0.17
CA GLN A 32 -9.05 -2.29 -0.93
C GLN A 32 -8.61 -3.72 -1.22
N ASN A 33 -9.37 -4.69 -0.72
CA ASN A 33 -9.07 -6.11 -0.98
C ASN A 33 -9.61 -6.47 -2.36
N ILE A 34 -8.71 -6.81 -3.28
CA ILE A 34 -9.10 -7.07 -4.67
C ILE A 34 -9.91 -8.35 -4.85
N ASP A 35 -9.94 -9.21 -3.85
CA ASP A 35 -10.76 -10.42 -3.88
C ASP A 35 -12.18 -10.15 -3.37
N ALA A 36 -12.42 -8.99 -2.77
CA ALA A 36 -13.71 -8.68 -2.17
C ALA A 36 -14.77 -8.27 -3.19
N LYS A 37 -14.34 -7.72 -4.33
CA LYS A 37 -15.27 -7.22 -5.35
C LYS A 37 -14.79 -7.55 -6.75
N PRO A 38 -15.70 -8.00 -7.64
CA PRO A 38 -15.37 -8.19 -9.06
C PRO A 38 -14.87 -6.88 -9.67
N GLY A 39 -13.86 -6.99 -10.52
CA GLY A 39 -13.33 -5.84 -11.25
C GLY A 39 -12.32 -5.01 -10.48
N LEU A 40 -12.18 -5.21 -9.18
CA LEU A 40 -11.25 -4.40 -8.38
C LEU A 40 -9.79 -4.69 -8.74
N ARG A 41 -9.47 -5.95 -9.05
CA ARG A 41 -8.13 -6.32 -9.53
C ARG A 41 -7.77 -5.59 -10.81
N GLN A 42 -8.70 -5.56 -11.77
CA GLN A 42 -8.45 -4.85 -13.03
C GLN A 42 -8.25 -3.36 -12.81
N LYS A 43 -9.04 -2.77 -11.91
CA LYS A 43 -8.90 -1.36 -11.58
C LYS A 43 -7.51 -1.08 -10.99
N MET A 44 -7.05 -1.94 -10.09
CA MET A 44 -5.71 -1.82 -9.52
C MET A 44 -4.65 -1.91 -10.62
N MET A 45 -4.78 -2.91 -11.52
CA MET A 45 -3.80 -3.12 -12.59
C MET A 45 -3.74 -1.93 -13.53
N GLN A 46 -4.88 -1.33 -13.85
CA GLN A 46 -4.92 -0.14 -14.70
C GLN A 46 -4.26 1.05 -14.02
N LYS A 47 -4.51 1.22 -12.73
CA LYS A 47 -3.98 2.34 -11.96
C LYS A 47 -2.48 2.20 -11.70
N THR A 48 -2.05 1.00 -11.30
CA THR A 48 -0.67 0.78 -10.86
C THR A 48 0.26 0.30 -11.95
N GLN A 49 -0.29 -0.23 -13.05
CA GLN A 49 0.46 -0.93 -14.10
C GLN A 49 1.19 -2.15 -13.56
N ARG A 50 0.68 -2.73 -12.45
CA ARG A 50 1.23 -3.92 -11.82
C ARG A 50 0.14 -4.90 -11.49
N ARG A 51 0.50 -6.19 -11.41
CA ARG A 51 -0.43 -7.28 -11.10
C ARG A 51 -0.34 -7.75 -9.66
N THR A 52 0.73 -7.39 -8.97
CA THR A 52 1.02 -7.92 -7.64
C THR A 52 0.37 -7.09 -6.56
N VAL A 53 0.15 -7.72 -5.40
CA VAL A 53 -0.25 -7.06 -4.17
C VAL A 53 0.81 -7.33 -3.10
N PRO A 54 0.98 -6.45 -2.11
CA PRO A 54 0.24 -5.20 -1.95
C PRO A 54 0.66 -4.14 -2.95
N GLN A 55 -0.22 -3.17 -3.19
CA GLN A 55 0.13 -1.94 -3.92
C GLN A 55 -0.31 -0.77 -3.05
N ILE A 56 0.61 0.14 -2.78
CA ILE A 56 0.44 1.18 -1.77
C ILE A 56 0.58 2.55 -2.40
N TYR A 57 -0.32 3.46 -2.00
CA TYR A 57 -0.31 4.86 -2.38
C TYR A 57 -0.25 5.73 -1.14
N ILE A 58 0.51 6.81 -1.22
CA ILE A 58 0.48 7.88 -0.22
C ILE A 58 0.06 9.13 -0.98
N GLY A 59 -1.19 9.55 -0.79
CA GLY A 59 -1.79 10.56 -1.65
C GLY A 59 -1.75 10.07 -3.10
N ASP A 60 -1.17 10.87 -3.98
CA ASP A 60 -1.04 10.52 -5.40
C ASP A 60 0.25 9.77 -5.70
N PHE A 61 1.13 9.62 -4.72
CA PHE A 61 2.41 8.98 -4.91
C PHE A 61 2.26 7.45 -4.84
N HIS A 62 2.67 6.76 -5.89
CA HIS A 62 2.64 5.30 -5.93
C HIS A 62 3.92 4.75 -5.31
N VAL A 63 3.81 4.26 -4.09
CA VAL A 63 4.95 3.65 -3.37
C VAL A 63 5.36 2.36 -4.06
N GLY A 64 4.38 1.49 -4.34
CA GLY A 64 4.63 0.17 -4.91
C GLY A 64 4.25 -0.93 -3.93
N GLY A 65 5.06 -1.98 -3.85
CA GLY A 65 4.80 -3.12 -2.98
C GLY A 65 5.42 -2.98 -1.60
N PHE A 66 5.44 -4.09 -0.87
CA PHE A 66 6.01 -4.09 0.48
C PHE A 66 7.49 -3.74 0.48
N ASP A 67 8.27 -4.28 -0.47
CA ASP A 67 9.71 -4.02 -0.53
C ASP A 67 9.97 -2.52 -0.71
N ASP A 68 9.16 -1.88 -1.54
CA ASP A 68 9.29 -0.44 -1.78
C ASP A 68 8.95 0.35 -0.51
N LEU A 69 7.87 -0.06 0.18
CA LEU A 69 7.48 0.59 1.42
C LEU A 69 8.55 0.43 2.50
N TYR A 70 9.08 -0.78 2.63
CA TYR A 70 10.10 -1.07 3.62
C TYR A 70 11.38 -0.29 3.35
N ALA A 71 11.75 -0.16 2.06
CA ALA A 71 12.93 0.62 1.67
C ALA A 71 12.79 2.08 2.09
N LEU A 72 11.59 2.67 1.90
CA LEU A 72 11.34 4.04 2.34
C LEU A 72 11.49 4.17 3.86
N GLU A 73 11.00 3.18 4.60
CA GLU A 73 11.10 3.22 6.05
C GLU A 73 12.56 3.11 6.51
N ARG A 74 13.33 2.24 5.89
CA ARG A 74 14.74 2.06 6.25
C ARG A 74 15.58 3.29 5.98
N LYS A 75 15.19 4.08 4.97
CA LYS A 75 15.89 5.32 4.63
C LYS A 75 15.36 6.52 5.38
N ASN A 76 14.39 6.32 6.26
CA ASN A 76 13.70 7.39 6.97
C ASN A 76 13.01 8.39 6.04
N GLU A 77 12.60 7.92 4.86
CA GLU A 77 11.91 8.75 3.87
C GLU A 77 10.39 8.60 3.93
N LEU A 78 9.88 7.55 4.60
CA LEU A 78 8.44 7.33 4.67
C LEU A 78 7.75 8.45 5.42
N ASP A 79 8.28 8.82 6.58
CA ASP A 79 7.68 9.89 7.39
C ASP A 79 7.68 11.23 6.64
N ALA A 80 8.70 11.49 5.83
CA ALA A 80 8.77 12.71 5.04
C ALA A 80 7.62 12.81 4.03
N LEU A 81 7.18 11.68 3.48
CA LEU A 81 6.06 11.65 2.53
C LEU A 81 4.73 11.90 3.21
N LEU A 82 4.66 11.75 4.53
CA LEU A 82 3.43 11.91 5.30
C LEU A 82 3.28 13.32 5.87
N VAL A 83 4.33 14.12 5.82
CA VAL A 83 4.33 15.48 6.30
C VAL A 83 4.04 16.42 5.14
N THR A 84 2.86 17.02 5.13
CA THR A 84 2.48 18.00 4.10
C THR A 84 1.75 19.17 4.71
#